data_83e6c73b4d30cdd96b2ceb698127a724
#
_entry.id   83e6c73b4d30cdd96b2ceb698127a724
#
_cell.length_a   1.000
_cell.length_b   1.000
_cell.length_c   1.000
_cell.angle_alpha   90.00
_cell.angle_beta   90.00
_cell.angle_gamma   90.00
#
_symmetry.space_group_name_H-M   'P 1'
#
loop_
_entity.id
_entity.type
_entity.pdbx_description
1 polymer ?
#
loop_
_entity_poly.entity_id
_entity_poly.type
_entity_poly.pdbx_seq_one_letter_code
_entity_poly.pdbx_strand_id
1 'polypeptide(L)'
;MSINNDIPELERPAFFDGQRLTAADLTAVQSYHRELRWLHNRSLHNWGIAFGLAVTGLRGERTVRIQPGYALDCKGRDLILSESLEMPIPPEAGDGSGGPVTYYLTASYAEDADLTPETRNGTCGSSGAVRRPEEPIIRWQNPDDSSGDSRFTQGIDVVLASIKVQNCQLLADISGSERRDAVPAQQPYVASGQSKAGKTQWRLWQPNDDGELTLGIITTVTTTDAGFRTTPRYQAHVIGPRVFSVELNNEPFQVVLDGYTQVLKPGAGSFDLVMTLPQGRIGDQFLNPQGILTEELMDRLSNNAAGDLGWVVVWMGVEGS
;
A
#
# COMPACT_ATOMS: atom_id res chain seq x y z
N MET A 1 -11.47 12.72 -7.59
CA MET A 1 -12.39 13.17 -6.51
C MET A 1 -12.24 14.67 -6.39
N SER A 2 -13.33 15.41 -6.56
CA SER A 2 -13.35 16.85 -6.27
C SER A 2 -13.09 17.01 -4.78
N ILE A 3 -12.00 17.70 -4.41
CA ILE A 3 -11.76 18.14 -3.04
C ILE A 3 -12.94 19.07 -2.75
N ASN A 4 -13.80 18.69 -1.80
CA ASN A 4 -14.85 19.57 -1.32
C ASN A 4 -14.14 20.76 -0.66
N ASN A 5 -14.06 21.86 -1.39
CA ASN A 5 -13.45 23.11 -0.93
C ASN A 5 -14.41 23.88 0.02
N ASP A 6 -15.09 23.17 0.91
CA ASP A 6 -15.82 23.83 1.99
C ASP A 6 -14.79 24.42 2.95
N ILE A 7 -14.51 25.70 2.72
CA ILE A 7 -13.71 26.49 3.66
C ILE A 7 -14.63 26.83 4.82
N PRO A 8 -14.35 26.34 6.04
CA PRO A 8 -15.17 26.64 7.20
C PRO A 8 -15.08 28.13 7.54
N GLU A 9 -16.16 28.71 8.00
CA GLU A 9 -16.13 30.02 8.59
C GLU A 9 -15.43 29.92 9.96
N LEU A 10 -14.26 30.54 10.08
CA LEU A 10 -13.41 30.48 11.26
C LEU A 10 -13.41 31.82 11.98
N GLU A 11 -13.87 31.81 13.22
CA GLU A 11 -13.77 32.97 14.12
C GLU A 11 -12.54 32.82 15.02
N ARG A 12 -11.65 33.82 14.99
CA ARG A 12 -10.48 33.85 15.86
C ARG A 12 -10.85 34.40 17.24
N PRO A 13 -10.75 33.60 18.30
CA PRO A 13 -10.96 34.10 19.67
C PRO A 13 -10.01 35.23 20.02
N ALA A 14 -10.50 36.25 20.69
CA ALA A 14 -9.71 37.36 21.19
C ALA A 14 -10.09 37.63 22.65
N PHE A 15 -9.15 38.09 23.45
CA PHE A 15 -9.30 38.32 24.86
C PHE A 15 -8.81 39.73 25.20
N PHE A 16 -9.33 40.28 26.30
CA PHE A 16 -8.93 41.58 26.82
C PHE A 16 -8.66 41.52 28.33
N ASP A 17 -7.88 42.45 28.83
CA ASP A 17 -7.51 42.51 30.27
C ASP A 17 -8.76 42.73 31.14
N GLY A 18 -8.93 41.88 32.17
CA GLY A 18 -10.09 41.90 33.04
C GLY A 18 -11.26 41.04 32.59
N GLN A 19 -11.20 40.40 31.44
CA GLN A 19 -12.21 39.43 31.01
C GLN A 19 -12.21 38.19 31.91
N ARG A 20 -13.38 37.75 32.32
CA ARG A 20 -13.55 36.46 32.99
C ARG A 20 -13.68 35.37 31.93
N LEU A 21 -12.70 34.45 31.87
CA LEU A 21 -12.73 33.32 30.97
C LEU A 21 -13.62 32.19 31.50
N THR A 22 -14.38 31.61 30.60
CA THR A 22 -15.23 30.44 30.84
C THR A 22 -14.70 29.21 30.15
N ALA A 23 -15.22 28.01 30.44
CA ALA A 23 -14.88 26.81 29.73
C ALA A 23 -15.22 26.92 28.23
N ALA A 24 -16.29 27.63 27.86
CA ALA A 24 -16.67 27.86 26.47
C ALA A 24 -15.62 28.67 25.70
N ASP A 25 -15.04 29.71 26.32
CA ASP A 25 -13.96 30.50 25.69
C ASP A 25 -12.74 29.67 25.41
N LEU A 26 -12.33 28.77 26.33
CA LEU A 26 -11.21 27.87 26.16
C LEU A 26 -11.49 26.80 25.09
N THR A 27 -12.70 26.26 25.06
CA THR A 27 -13.13 25.30 24.03
C THR A 27 -13.11 25.96 22.65
N ALA A 28 -13.55 27.23 22.53
CA ALA A 28 -13.52 27.99 21.28
C ALA A 28 -12.08 28.13 20.72
N VAL A 29 -11.10 28.39 21.61
CA VAL A 29 -9.67 28.42 21.21
C VAL A 29 -9.21 27.06 20.64
N GLN A 30 -9.55 26.00 21.35
CA GLN A 30 -9.18 24.64 20.90
C GLN A 30 -9.84 24.29 19.56
N SER A 31 -11.13 24.58 19.41
CA SER A 31 -11.87 24.32 18.17
C SER A 31 -11.29 25.11 17.00
N TYR A 32 -10.96 26.40 17.18
CA TYR A 32 -10.33 27.22 16.16
C TYR A 32 -9.01 26.61 15.67
N HIS A 33 -8.13 26.20 16.59
CA HIS A 33 -6.85 25.59 16.20
C HIS A 33 -7.01 24.23 15.55
N ARG A 34 -7.98 23.43 16.00
CA ARG A 34 -8.30 22.12 15.42
C ARG A 34 -8.79 22.26 13.98
N GLU A 35 -9.77 23.13 13.76
CA GLU A 35 -10.33 23.37 12.43
C GLU A 35 -9.29 23.94 11.46
N LEU A 36 -8.43 24.85 11.92
CA LEU A 36 -7.35 25.41 11.11
C LEU A 36 -6.34 24.33 10.72
N ARG A 37 -5.99 23.41 11.64
CA ARG A 37 -5.12 22.28 11.36
C ARG A 37 -5.75 21.30 10.36
N TRP A 38 -7.03 20.99 10.53
CA TRP A 38 -7.74 20.13 9.58
C TRP A 38 -7.83 20.75 8.18
N LEU A 39 -8.07 22.06 8.10
CA LEU A 39 -8.03 22.78 6.84
C LEU A 39 -6.64 22.69 6.19
N HIS A 40 -5.58 22.91 6.96
CA HIS A 40 -4.20 22.74 6.48
C HIS A 40 -3.96 21.32 5.95
N ASN A 41 -4.27 20.30 6.74
CA ASN A 41 -4.04 18.90 6.38
C ASN A 41 -4.75 18.53 5.08
N ARG A 42 -6.07 18.76 4.96
CA ARG A 42 -6.83 18.39 3.78
C ARG A 42 -6.52 19.23 2.53
N SER A 43 -5.93 20.42 2.71
CA SER A 43 -5.56 21.29 1.60
C SER A 43 -4.18 20.97 1.02
N LEU A 44 -3.25 20.52 1.85
CA LEU A 44 -1.85 20.30 1.48
C LEU A 44 -1.46 18.83 1.38
N HIS A 45 -2.26 17.93 1.93
CA HIS A 45 -1.95 16.50 1.96
C HIS A 45 -3.12 15.66 1.42
N ASN A 46 -2.80 14.56 0.77
CA ASN A 46 -3.77 13.49 0.54
C ASN A 46 -3.97 12.71 1.84
N TRP A 47 -5.17 12.18 2.03
CA TRP A 47 -5.45 11.27 3.13
C TRP A 47 -4.70 9.94 2.97
N GLY A 48 -4.41 9.30 4.10
CA GLY A 48 -3.72 8.01 4.15
C GLY A 48 -2.80 7.91 5.36
N ILE A 49 -1.94 6.92 5.35
CA ILE A 49 -0.99 6.63 6.42
C ILE A 49 0.29 7.45 6.19
N ALA A 50 0.67 8.24 7.20
CA ALA A 50 1.90 9.03 7.14
C ALA A 50 3.11 8.19 7.57
N PHE A 51 2.96 7.40 8.65
CA PHE A 51 3.97 6.44 9.08
C PHE A 51 3.36 5.41 10.06
N GLY A 52 4.04 4.28 10.20
CA GLY A 52 3.65 3.23 11.14
C GLY A 52 2.34 2.52 10.75
N LEU A 53 1.50 2.19 11.75
CA LEU A 53 0.23 1.48 11.59
C LEU A 53 0.38 0.16 10.80
N ALA A 54 1.56 -0.46 10.89
CA ALA A 54 1.79 -1.76 10.26
C ALA A 54 1.02 -2.85 11.01
N VAL A 55 0.33 -3.71 10.25
CA VAL A 55 -0.45 -4.81 10.80
C VAL A 55 0.29 -6.11 10.56
N THR A 56 0.47 -6.88 11.62
CA THR A 56 1.17 -8.17 11.58
C THR A 56 0.30 -9.27 12.15
N GLY A 57 0.41 -10.47 11.57
CA GLY A 57 -0.27 -11.69 11.99
C GLY A 57 0.07 -12.80 11.00
N LEU A 58 0.13 -14.03 11.48
CA LEU A 58 0.47 -15.21 10.69
C LEU A 58 -0.79 -16.01 10.34
N ARG A 59 -0.72 -16.73 9.23
CA ARG A 59 -1.77 -17.68 8.85
C ARG A 59 -2.10 -18.62 10.01
N GLY A 60 -3.39 -18.78 10.31
CA GLY A 60 -3.89 -19.62 11.41
C GLY A 60 -4.05 -18.89 12.73
N GLU A 61 -3.51 -17.69 12.89
CA GLU A 61 -3.73 -16.88 14.08
C GLU A 61 -5.14 -16.31 14.15
N ARG A 62 -5.56 -15.97 15.37
CA ARG A 62 -6.87 -15.40 15.69
C ARG A 62 -6.80 -13.95 16.14
N THR A 63 -5.62 -13.40 16.17
CA THR A 63 -5.36 -12.00 16.53
C THR A 63 -4.40 -11.39 15.54
N VAL A 64 -4.46 -10.08 15.39
CA VAL A 64 -3.49 -9.27 14.67
C VAL A 64 -2.93 -8.22 15.61
N ARG A 65 -1.71 -7.78 15.35
CA ARG A 65 -1.06 -6.68 16.06
C ARG A 65 -0.87 -5.50 15.15
N ILE A 66 -1.30 -4.33 15.60
CA ILE A 66 -1.16 -3.04 14.92
C ILE A 66 -0.04 -2.28 15.63
N GLN A 67 0.92 -1.78 14.87
CA GLN A 67 2.01 -0.96 15.39
C GLN A 67 1.54 0.49 15.60
N PRO A 68 2.19 1.25 16.52
CA PRO A 68 1.96 2.68 16.63
C PRO A 68 2.16 3.39 15.31
N GLY A 69 1.45 4.51 15.12
CA GLY A 69 1.60 5.29 13.91
C GLY A 69 0.60 6.42 13.78
N TYR A 70 0.62 7.05 12.61
CA TYR A 70 -0.13 8.25 12.31
C TYR A 70 -0.70 8.22 10.90
N ALA A 71 -1.96 8.61 10.78
CA ALA A 71 -2.65 8.75 9.50
C ALA A 71 -3.50 10.03 9.47
N LEU A 72 -3.94 10.40 8.27
CA LEU A 72 -4.88 11.48 8.02
C LEU A 72 -6.11 10.93 7.29
N ASP A 73 -7.30 11.37 7.69
CA ASP A 73 -8.50 11.12 6.92
C ASP A 73 -8.73 12.18 5.82
N CYS A 74 -9.74 12.00 4.98
CA CYS A 74 -10.03 12.92 3.88
C CYS A 74 -10.59 14.28 4.33
N LYS A 75 -10.99 14.41 5.61
CA LYS A 75 -11.37 15.69 6.23
C LYS A 75 -10.16 16.41 6.85
N GLY A 76 -8.98 15.79 6.82
CA GLY A 76 -7.74 16.28 7.40
C GLY A 76 -7.61 16.02 8.89
N ARG A 77 -8.45 15.13 9.45
CA ARG A 77 -8.43 14.80 10.87
C ARG A 77 -7.29 13.83 11.16
N ASP A 78 -6.68 14.02 12.32
CA ASP A 78 -5.50 13.23 12.75
C ASP A 78 -5.95 11.91 13.36
N LEU A 79 -5.33 10.81 12.93
CA LEU A 79 -5.55 9.46 13.46
C LEU A 79 -4.25 8.99 14.09
N ILE A 80 -4.18 8.99 15.42
CA ILE A 80 -2.96 8.73 16.18
C ILE A 80 -3.12 7.47 17.02
N LEU A 81 -2.37 6.43 16.71
CA LEU A 81 -2.24 5.25 17.58
C LEU A 81 -0.88 5.33 18.27
N SER A 82 -0.88 5.66 19.56
CA SER A 82 0.34 5.90 20.34
C SER A 82 1.02 4.61 20.82
N GLU A 83 0.26 3.54 21.01
CA GLU A 83 0.75 2.25 21.48
C GLU A 83 0.32 1.12 20.56
N SER A 84 1.02 -0.01 20.62
CA SER A 84 0.63 -1.21 19.85
C SER A 84 -0.70 -1.74 20.36
N LEU A 85 -1.58 -2.09 19.45
CA LEU A 85 -2.89 -2.64 19.72
C LEU A 85 -2.99 -4.07 19.20
N GLU A 86 -3.47 -4.99 20.03
CA GLU A 86 -3.85 -6.33 19.61
C GLU A 86 -5.36 -6.39 19.41
N MET A 87 -5.78 -6.91 18.25
CA MET A 87 -7.19 -7.08 17.94
C MET A 87 -7.50 -8.54 17.56
N PRO A 88 -8.58 -9.10 18.12
CA PRO A 88 -9.10 -10.36 17.64
C PRO A 88 -9.62 -10.16 16.20
N ILE A 89 -9.45 -11.17 15.35
CA ILE A 89 -10.08 -11.18 14.04
C ILE A 89 -11.61 -11.29 14.19
N PRO A 90 -12.39 -10.75 13.25
CA PRO A 90 -13.83 -10.84 13.33
C PRO A 90 -14.29 -12.30 13.24
N PRO A 91 -15.41 -12.66 13.89
CA PRO A 91 -16.05 -13.92 13.60
C PRO A 91 -16.48 -13.95 12.14
N GLU A 92 -16.42 -15.14 11.54
CA GLU A 92 -16.91 -15.33 10.18
C GLU A 92 -18.41 -14.98 10.14
N ALA A 93 -18.74 -13.86 9.53
CA ALA A 93 -20.13 -13.51 9.23
C ALA A 93 -20.53 -14.32 7.98
N GLY A 94 -20.89 -15.57 8.20
CA GLY A 94 -21.23 -16.44 7.09
C GLY A 94 -22.61 -16.10 6.52
N ASP A 95 -22.66 -15.96 5.22
CA ASP A 95 -23.88 -16.17 4.43
C ASP A 95 -24.32 -17.64 4.43
N GLY A 96 -23.67 -18.48 5.25
CA GLY A 96 -23.87 -19.93 5.30
C GLY A 96 -23.13 -20.70 4.21
N SER A 97 -22.38 -20.05 3.34
CA SER A 97 -21.66 -20.71 2.23
C SER A 97 -20.35 -21.38 2.68
N GLY A 98 -19.83 -21.05 3.88
CA GLY A 98 -18.58 -21.60 4.42
C GLY A 98 -17.32 -21.14 3.65
N GLY A 99 -17.46 -20.15 2.76
CA GLY A 99 -16.35 -19.56 2.00
C GLY A 99 -15.54 -18.55 2.81
N PRO A 100 -14.31 -18.20 2.36
CA PRO A 100 -13.51 -17.19 3.01
C PRO A 100 -14.14 -15.79 2.87
N VAL A 101 -14.19 -15.04 3.97
CA VAL A 101 -14.70 -13.66 4.01
C VAL A 101 -13.54 -12.68 4.08
N THR A 102 -13.60 -11.62 3.27
CA THR A 102 -12.60 -10.53 3.29
C THR A 102 -13.03 -9.44 4.26
N TYR A 103 -12.09 -9.00 5.10
CA TYR A 103 -12.30 -7.85 5.99
C TYR A 103 -11.18 -6.83 5.80
N TYR A 104 -11.55 -5.57 5.90
CA TYR A 104 -10.63 -4.44 6.06
C TYR A 104 -10.50 -4.10 7.54
N LEU A 105 -9.27 -3.96 8.01
CA LEU A 105 -8.98 -3.30 9.27
C LEU A 105 -8.83 -1.82 8.98
N THR A 106 -9.65 -1.01 9.62
CA THR A 106 -9.70 0.43 9.36
C THR A 106 -9.45 1.24 10.62
N ALA A 107 -8.91 2.44 10.44
CA ALA A 107 -8.82 3.48 11.45
C ALA A 107 -9.69 4.66 11.02
N SER A 108 -10.49 5.20 11.95
CA SER A 108 -11.29 6.40 11.74
C SER A 108 -11.21 7.33 12.94
N TYR A 109 -11.54 8.60 12.71
CA TYR A 109 -11.51 9.63 13.75
C TYR A 109 -12.58 9.36 14.80
N ALA A 110 -12.18 9.43 16.06
CA ALA A 110 -13.11 9.37 17.20
C ALA A 110 -13.58 10.78 17.55
N GLU A 111 -14.87 10.98 17.54
CA GLU A 111 -15.45 12.24 18.05
C GLU A 111 -15.38 12.26 19.59
N ASP A 112 -15.50 13.45 20.18
CA ASP A 112 -15.46 13.61 21.64
C ASP A 112 -16.44 12.70 22.40
N ALA A 113 -17.55 12.32 21.77
CA ALA A 113 -18.56 11.42 22.34
C ALA A 113 -18.12 9.95 22.36
N ASP A 114 -17.22 9.57 21.48
CA ASP A 114 -16.72 8.18 21.36
C ASP A 114 -15.61 7.88 22.37
N LEU A 115 -15.00 8.93 22.95
CA LEU A 115 -13.86 8.83 23.84
C LEU A 115 -14.27 8.84 25.31
N THR A 116 -13.71 7.93 26.10
CA THR A 116 -13.94 7.87 27.53
C THR A 116 -13.19 9.01 28.25
N PRO A 117 -13.91 9.98 28.86
CA PRO A 117 -13.26 11.11 29.47
C PRO A 117 -12.71 10.80 30.89
N GLU A 118 -11.56 11.40 31.22
CA GLU A 118 -11.18 11.59 32.62
C GLU A 118 -12.05 12.69 33.20
N THR A 119 -12.78 12.40 34.30
CA THR A 119 -13.64 13.35 34.94
C THR A 119 -13.06 13.85 36.26
N ARG A 120 -13.29 15.10 36.61
CA ARG A 120 -12.97 15.69 37.92
C ARG A 120 -14.17 16.36 38.55
N ASN A 121 -14.18 16.32 39.88
CA ASN A 121 -15.13 17.07 40.64
C ASN A 121 -14.67 18.53 40.82
N GLY A 122 -15.55 19.44 40.54
CA GLY A 122 -15.37 20.86 40.75
C GLY A 122 -15.96 21.30 42.11
N THR A 123 -16.07 22.63 42.29
CA THR A 123 -16.69 23.22 43.47
C THR A 123 -18.23 23.14 43.38
N CYS A 124 -18.89 23.13 44.52
CA CYS A 124 -20.36 23.12 44.65
C CYS A 124 -21.04 21.90 43.97
N GLY A 125 -20.38 20.73 43.96
CA GLY A 125 -20.99 19.52 43.42
C GLY A 125 -20.97 19.41 41.90
N SER A 126 -20.32 20.35 41.22
CA SER A 126 -20.10 20.24 39.77
C SER A 126 -19.08 19.13 39.44
N SER A 127 -19.22 18.47 38.31
CA SER A 127 -18.25 17.55 37.77
C SER A 127 -18.18 17.68 36.24
N GLY A 128 -17.06 17.34 35.66
CA GLY A 128 -16.92 17.44 34.21
C GLY A 128 -15.69 16.70 33.67
N ALA A 129 -15.70 16.49 32.38
CA ALA A 129 -14.56 15.95 31.67
C ALA A 129 -13.41 16.97 31.63
N VAL A 130 -12.20 16.52 31.96
CA VAL A 130 -10.99 17.34 31.96
C VAL A 130 -9.97 16.88 30.93
N ARG A 131 -10.03 15.61 30.48
CA ARG A 131 -9.18 15.04 29.45
C ARG A 131 -9.94 13.94 28.70
N ARG A 132 -9.57 13.74 27.44
CA ARG A 132 -9.92 12.57 26.64
C ARG A 132 -8.65 12.01 26.01
N PRO A 133 -8.48 10.68 25.95
CA PRO A 133 -7.38 10.10 25.19
C PRO A 133 -7.53 10.43 23.71
N GLU A 134 -6.44 10.68 23.03
CA GLU A 134 -6.43 10.82 21.56
C GLU A 134 -6.21 9.45 20.97
N GLU A 135 -7.28 8.75 20.63
CA GLU A 135 -7.25 7.38 20.10
C GLU A 135 -8.18 7.27 18.90
N PRO A 136 -7.75 6.59 17.81
CA PRO A 136 -8.61 6.36 16.67
C PRO A 136 -9.57 5.21 16.97
N ILE A 137 -10.71 5.19 16.30
CA ILE A 137 -11.58 4.03 16.27
C ILE A 137 -10.98 3.02 15.31
N ILE A 138 -10.53 1.87 15.84
CA ILE A 138 -10.03 0.76 15.04
C ILE A 138 -11.13 -0.30 14.96
N ARG A 139 -11.49 -0.70 13.73
CA ARG A 139 -12.57 -1.68 13.53
C ARG A 139 -12.38 -2.53 12.29
N TRP A 140 -13.01 -3.70 12.31
CA TRP A 140 -13.15 -4.55 11.13
C TRP A 140 -14.38 -4.13 10.34
N GLN A 141 -14.24 -4.07 9.02
CA GLN A 141 -15.34 -3.77 8.11
C GLN A 141 -15.32 -4.76 6.95
N ASN A 142 -16.49 -5.27 6.60
CA ASN A 142 -16.63 -6.05 5.38
C ASN A 142 -16.87 -5.07 4.22
N PRO A 143 -15.98 -5.01 3.20
CA PRO A 143 -16.13 -4.09 2.08
C PRO A 143 -17.35 -4.39 1.22
N ASP A 144 -17.86 -5.63 1.25
CA ASP A 144 -19.02 -6.08 0.47
C ASP A 144 -20.35 -5.85 1.21
N ASP A 145 -20.28 -5.53 2.51
CA ASP A 145 -21.49 -5.22 3.29
C ASP A 145 -21.95 -3.79 3.03
N SER A 146 -23.06 -3.67 2.34
CA SER A 146 -23.71 -2.39 2.04
C SER A 146 -24.80 -2.02 3.05
N SER A 147 -25.03 -2.85 4.07
CA SER A 147 -26.12 -2.69 5.05
C SER A 147 -25.61 -2.13 6.38
N GLY A 148 -26.26 -1.10 6.90
CA GLY A 148 -26.10 -0.60 8.26
C GLY A 148 -25.20 0.62 8.44
N ASP A 149 -25.12 1.09 9.70
CA ASP A 149 -24.37 2.26 10.14
C ASP A 149 -22.82 2.07 10.12
N SER A 150 -22.38 0.83 9.91
CA SER A 150 -20.96 0.45 9.88
C SER A 150 -20.37 0.38 8.47
N ARG A 151 -21.01 0.99 7.48
CA ARG A 151 -20.56 0.94 6.09
C ARG A 151 -19.18 1.58 5.95
N PHE A 152 -18.29 0.86 5.27
CA PHE A 152 -16.98 1.37 4.87
C PHE A 152 -17.13 2.63 4.01
N THR A 153 -16.48 3.71 4.45
CA THR A 153 -16.47 4.98 3.73
C THR A 153 -15.03 5.37 3.42
N GLN A 154 -14.68 5.20 2.15
CA GLN A 154 -13.34 5.48 1.68
C GLN A 154 -12.91 6.93 1.99
N GLY A 155 -11.74 7.07 2.63
CA GLY A 155 -11.16 8.34 3.03
C GLY A 155 -11.57 8.78 4.42
N ILE A 156 -12.76 8.44 4.91
CA ILE A 156 -13.11 8.57 6.33
C ILE A 156 -12.50 7.42 7.11
N ASP A 157 -12.68 6.21 6.59
CA ASP A 157 -12.06 4.99 7.09
C ASP A 157 -10.74 4.77 6.33
N VAL A 158 -9.62 4.89 7.03
CA VAL A 158 -8.29 4.64 6.47
C VAL A 158 -7.97 3.16 6.63
N VAL A 159 -7.78 2.45 5.51
CA VAL A 159 -7.50 1.02 5.53
C VAL A 159 -6.06 0.78 5.98
N LEU A 160 -5.90 -0.01 7.04
CA LEU A 160 -4.61 -0.43 7.58
C LEU A 160 -4.14 -1.77 6.99
N ALA A 161 -5.09 -2.68 6.75
CA ALA A 161 -4.82 -3.98 6.17
C ALA A 161 -6.09 -4.62 5.62
N SER A 162 -5.92 -5.59 4.73
CA SER A 162 -6.94 -6.52 4.27
C SER A 162 -6.59 -7.93 4.72
N ILE A 163 -7.57 -8.66 5.24
CA ILE A 163 -7.43 -10.07 5.64
C ILE A 163 -8.50 -10.94 5.02
N LYS A 164 -8.20 -12.22 4.90
CA LYS A 164 -9.19 -13.25 4.59
C LYS A 164 -9.35 -14.14 5.82
N VAL A 165 -10.59 -14.29 6.27
CA VAL A 165 -10.95 -15.11 7.43
C VAL A 165 -11.71 -16.34 6.96
N GLN A 166 -11.34 -17.51 7.49
CA GLN A 166 -12.08 -18.74 7.36
C GLN A 166 -11.90 -19.57 8.63
N ASN A 167 -12.95 -20.20 9.13
CA ASN A 167 -12.95 -20.95 10.40
C ASN A 167 -12.45 -20.13 11.59
N CYS A 168 -12.81 -18.84 11.65
CA CYS A 168 -12.38 -17.87 12.67
C CYS A 168 -10.83 -17.78 12.83
N GLN A 169 -10.11 -17.91 11.71
CA GLN A 169 -8.64 -17.81 11.64
C GLN A 169 -8.21 -17.08 10.38
N LEU A 170 -7.00 -16.52 10.39
CA LEU A 170 -6.38 -15.97 9.20
C LEU A 170 -6.13 -17.08 8.17
N LEU A 171 -6.73 -16.96 7.01
CA LEU A 171 -6.57 -17.92 5.92
C LEU A 171 -5.24 -17.75 5.18
N ALA A 172 -4.75 -16.52 5.10
CA ALA A 172 -3.54 -16.15 4.38
C ALA A 172 -2.78 -15.04 5.13
N ASP A 173 -1.60 -14.69 4.62
CA ASP A 173 -0.83 -13.55 5.10
C ASP A 173 -1.64 -12.25 4.93
N ILE A 174 -1.42 -11.32 5.84
CA ILE A 174 -2.08 -10.01 5.83
C ILE A 174 -1.64 -9.22 4.59
N SER A 175 -2.61 -8.67 3.87
CA SER A 175 -2.35 -7.86 2.68
C SER A 175 -2.38 -6.37 3.01
N GLY A 176 -1.39 -5.64 2.47
CA GLY A 176 -1.33 -4.18 2.47
C GLY A 176 -1.81 -3.53 1.18
N SER A 177 -2.41 -4.29 0.25
CA SER A 177 -2.79 -3.78 -1.09
C SER A 177 -3.74 -2.58 -1.08
N GLU A 178 -4.55 -2.46 -0.03
CA GLU A 178 -5.51 -1.37 0.14
C GLU A 178 -4.97 -0.19 0.97
N ARG A 179 -3.75 -0.30 1.48
CA ARG A 179 -3.10 0.80 2.22
C ARG A 179 -2.81 1.94 1.27
N ARG A 180 -3.02 3.15 1.76
CA ARG A 180 -2.69 4.36 1.04
C ARG A 180 -1.81 5.25 1.91
N ASP A 181 -0.73 5.77 1.32
CA ASP A 181 0.16 6.70 2.01
C ASP A 181 -0.36 8.13 1.92
N ALA A 182 -0.24 8.87 3.01
CA ALA A 182 -0.46 10.30 3.04
C ALA A 182 0.72 11.00 2.36
N VAL A 183 0.44 11.71 1.26
CA VAL A 183 1.43 12.45 0.48
C VAL A 183 0.94 13.88 0.24
N PRO A 184 1.82 14.86 -0.06
CA PRO A 184 1.37 16.20 -0.45
C PRO A 184 0.37 16.16 -1.60
N ALA A 185 -0.73 16.91 -1.50
CA ALA A 185 -1.87 16.82 -2.42
C ALA A 185 -1.53 17.15 -3.88
N GLN A 186 -0.53 17.99 -4.10
CA GLN A 186 -0.08 18.37 -5.44
C GLN A 186 1.04 17.49 -5.99
N GLN A 187 1.52 16.52 -5.22
CA GLN A 187 2.50 15.56 -5.70
C GLN A 187 1.78 14.32 -6.22
N PRO A 188 2.23 13.77 -7.35
CA PRO A 188 1.71 12.51 -7.82
C PRO A 188 1.97 11.41 -6.79
N TYR A 189 1.05 10.47 -6.67
CA TYR A 189 1.30 9.31 -5.84
C TYR A 189 2.43 8.48 -6.45
N VAL A 190 3.49 8.25 -5.67
CA VAL A 190 4.67 7.51 -6.11
C VAL A 190 4.84 6.29 -5.21
N ALA A 191 4.97 5.13 -5.81
CA ALA A 191 5.34 3.91 -5.11
C ALA A 191 6.45 3.18 -5.86
N SER A 192 7.23 2.42 -5.14
CA SER A 192 8.32 1.62 -5.69
C SER A 192 8.34 0.24 -5.04
N GLY A 193 8.95 -0.70 -5.72
CA GLY A 193 9.09 -2.05 -5.20
C GLY A 193 10.07 -2.88 -6.00
N GLN A 194 10.18 -4.13 -5.59
CA GLN A 194 11.00 -5.11 -6.31
C GLN A 194 10.36 -6.49 -6.31
N SER A 195 10.58 -7.25 -7.36
CA SER A 195 10.21 -8.66 -7.40
C SER A 195 11.09 -9.48 -6.43
N LYS A 196 10.59 -10.65 -6.00
CA LYS A 196 11.36 -11.52 -5.10
C LYS A 196 12.44 -12.26 -5.88
N ALA A 197 13.69 -12.21 -5.40
CA ALA A 197 14.79 -12.97 -5.97
C ALA A 197 14.46 -14.48 -5.99
N GLY A 198 14.76 -15.16 -7.09
CA GLY A 198 14.50 -16.58 -7.29
C GLY A 198 13.02 -16.97 -7.41
N LYS A 199 12.10 -15.99 -7.41
CA LYS A 199 10.64 -16.22 -7.61
C LYS A 199 10.09 -15.47 -8.83
N THR A 200 10.91 -14.70 -9.51
CA THR A 200 10.53 -13.98 -10.73
C THR A 200 10.48 -14.97 -11.90
N GLN A 201 9.29 -15.22 -12.41
CA GLN A 201 9.10 -16.15 -13.53
C GLN A 201 9.35 -15.45 -14.85
N TRP A 202 10.40 -15.85 -15.55
CA TRP A 202 10.71 -15.37 -16.88
C TRP A 202 10.22 -16.37 -17.94
N ARG A 203 9.83 -15.86 -19.09
CA ARG A 203 9.44 -16.64 -20.26
C ARG A 203 9.97 -15.99 -21.52
N LEU A 204 10.04 -16.74 -22.61
CA LEU A 204 10.43 -16.19 -23.92
C LEU A 204 9.42 -15.14 -24.36
N TRP A 205 9.93 -14.04 -24.88
CA TRP A 205 9.10 -12.99 -25.46
C TRP A 205 9.08 -13.09 -26.98
N GLN A 206 7.90 -13.28 -27.52
CA GLN A 206 7.61 -13.36 -28.93
C GLN A 206 6.63 -12.25 -29.26
N PRO A 207 7.01 -11.24 -30.07
CA PRO A 207 6.15 -10.09 -30.35
C PRO A 207 5.00 -10.43 -31.31
N ASN A 208 5.13 -11.53 -32.07
CA ASN A 208 4.12 -11.99 -33.02
C ASN A 208 3.40 -13.22 -32.47
N ASP A 209 2.09 -13.32 -32.73
CA ASP A 209 1.26 -14.45 -32.30
C ASP A 209 1.59 -15.76 -33.04
N ASP A 210 2.34 -15.72 -34.13
CA ASP A 210 2.77 -16.86 -34.91
C ASP A 210 3.94 -17.65 -34.30
N GLY A 211 4.58 -17.12 -33.26
CA GLY A 211 5.60 -17.82 -32.48
C GLY A 211 6.95 -18.02 -33.18
N GLU A 212 7.13 -17.48 -34.38
CA GLU A 212 8.34 -17.74 -35.22
C GLU A 212 9.56 -16.96 -34.74
N LEU A 213 9.39 -15.81 -34.01
CA LEU A 213 10.51 -14.94 -33.68
C LEU A 213 10.57 -14.63 -32.18
N THR A 214 11.59 -15.17 -31.51
CA THR A 214 11.89 -14.81 -30.12
C THR A 214 12.89 -13.66 -30.10
N LEU A 215 12.49 -12.50 -29.52
CA LEU A 215 13.32 -11.30 -29.46
C LEU A 215 13.84 -10.99 -28.05
N GLY A 216 13.42 -11.71 -27.04
CA GLY A 216 13.81 -11.42 -25.68
C GLY A 216 13.11 -12.29 -24.64
N ILE A 217 13.07 -11.79 -23.42
CA ILE A 217 12.40 -12.41 -22.29
C ILE A 217 11.42 -11.46 -21.66
N ILE A 218 10.36 -11.99 -21.05
CA ILE A 218 9.28 -11.24 -20.44
C ILE A 218 8.93 -11.83 -19.07
N THR A 219 8.61 -10.96 -18.14
CA THR A 219 8.04 -11.34 -16.84
C THR A 219 6.89 -10.41 -16.47
N THR A 220 5.92 -10.93 -15.73
CA THR A 220 4.85 -10.12 -15.15
C THR A 220 5.21 -9.71 -13.74
N VAL A 221 5.17 -8.42 -13.47
CA VAL A 221 5.46 -7.82 -12.16
C VAL A 221 4.15 -7.40 -11.52
N THR A 222 3.87 -7.94 -10.33
CA THR A 222 2.71 -7.57 -9.54
C THR A 222 3.01 -6.33 -8.71
N THR A 223 2.12 -5.34 -8.77
CA THR A 223 2.22 -4.05 -8.07
C THR A 223 1.00 -3.75 -7.22
N THR A 224 0.16 -4.75 -6.91
CA THR A 224 -1.07 -4.60 -6.12
C THR A 224 -0.81 -3.96 -4.75
N ASP A 225 0.31 -4.31 -4.11
CA ASP A 225 0.69 -3.77 -2.79
C ASP A 225 1.08 -2.29 -2.83
N ALA A 226 1.26 -1.73 -4.02
CA ALA A 226 1.53 -0.31 -4.21
C ALA A 226 0.30 0.59 -4.05
N GLY A 227 -0.92 0.01 -4.13
CA GLY A 227 -2.16 0.75 -3.92
C GLY A 227 -2.50 1.79 -4.99
N PHE A 228 -1.99 1.63 -6.23
CA PHE A 228 -2.39 2.49 -7.34
C PHE A 228 -3.87 2.29 -7.67
N ARG A 229 -4.56 3.37 -7.99
CA ARG A 229 -5.99 3.37 -8.36
C ARG A 229 -6.21 3.51 -9.85
N THR A 230 -5.28 4.17 -10.50
CA THR A 230 -5.24 4.32 -11.95
C THR A 230 -3.94 3.72 -12.47
N THR A 231 -3.83 3.54 -13.77
CA THR A 231 -2.60 3.04 -14.37
C THR A 231 -1.47 4.06 -14.18
N PRO A 232 -0.42 3.76 -13.40
CA PRO A 232 0.70 4.66 -13.22
C PRO A 232 1.64 4.62 -14.43
N ARG A 233 2.53 5.60 -14.50
CA ARG A 233 3.68 5.57 -15.40
C ARG A 233 4.79 4.79 -14.71
N TYR A 234 5.10 3.61 -15.21
CA TYR A 234 6.14 2.76 -14.65
C TYR A 234 7.50 3.05 -15.27
N GLN A 235 8.51 3.04 -14.41
CA GLN A 235 9.91 2.87 -14.77
C GLN A 235 10.42 1.61 -14.09
N ALA A 236 11.00 0.68 -14.86
CA ALA A 236 11.45 -0.58 -14.31
C ALA A 236 12.72 -1.05 -15.00
N HIS A 237 13.57 -1.74 -14.23
CA HIS A 237 14.79 -2.34 -14.74
C HIS A 237 15.11 -3.61 -13.95
N VAL A 238 15.99 -4.42 -14.52
CA VAL A 238 16.45 -5.67 -13.91
C VAL A 238 17.76 -5.44 -13.19
N ILE A 239 17.88 -5.95 -11.96
CA ILE A 239 19.12 -5.99 -11.18
C ILE A 239 19.55 -7.44 -11.06
N GLY A 240 20.84 -7.70 -11.22
CA GLY A 240 21.46 -9.01 -11.11
C GLY A 240 22.68 -9.16 -12.03
N PRO A 241 23.45 -10.26 -11.89
CA PRO A 241 24.59 -10.55 -12.75
C PRO A 241 24.18 -10.61 -14.22
N ARG A 242 24.97 -9.99 -15.08
CA ARG A 242 24.71 -9.94 -16.52
C ARG A 242 25.62 -10.88 -17.31
N VAL A 243 26.66 -11.39 -16.67
CA VAL A 243 27.64 -12.30 -17.28
C VAL A 243 27.48 -13.67 -16.65
N PHE A 244 27.31 -14.67 -17.44
CA PHE A 244 27.22 -16.06 -16.99
C PHE A 244 27.85 -17.00 -18.00
N SER A 245 28.29 -18.18 -17.53
CA SER A 245 28.90 -19.21 -18.38
C SER A 245 27.83 -20.20 -18.81
N VAL A 246 27.81 -20.49 -20.11
CA VAL A 246 27.07 -21.62 -20.72
C VAL A 246 28.02 -22.59 -21.34
N GLU A 247 27.72 -23.87 -21.32
CA GLU A 247 28.48 -24.88 -22.07
C GLU A 247 27.89 -24.99 -23.48
N LEU A 248 28.70 -24.68 -24.48
CA LEU A 248 28.38 -24.89 -25.88
C LEU A 248 29.37 -25.88 -26.45
N ASN A 249 28.92 -27.03 -26.94
CA ASN A 249 29.80 -28.10 -27.50
C ASN A 249 30.89 -28.57 -26.53
N ASN A 250 30.62 -28.70 -25.24
CA ASN A 250 31.55 -29.04 -24.16
C ASN A 250 32.66 -28.00 -23.89
N GLU A 251 32.52 -26.78 -24.40
CA GLU A 251 33.40 -25.67 -24.05
C GLU A 251 32.66 -24.59 -23.29
N PRO A 252 33.23 -24.04 -22.19
CA PRO A 252 32.61 -22.96 -21.45
C PRO A 252 32.66 -21.66 -22.25
N PHE A 253 31.49 -21.08 -22.49
CA PHE A 253 31.34 -19.81 -23.19
C PHE A 253 30.70 -18.78 -22.28
N GLN A 254 31.26 -17.57 -22.22
CA GLN A 254 30.68 -16.49 -21.45
C GLN A 254 29.68 -15.70 -22.30
N VAL A 255 28.46 -15.59 -21.77
CA VAL A 255 27.39 -14.82 -22.39
C VAL A 255 27.13 -13.59 -21.56
N VAL A 256 27.05 -12.44 -22.22
CA VAL A 256 26.56 -11.19 -21.61
C VAL A 256 25.10 -11.05 -21.98
N LEU A 257 24.24 -11.10 -20.97
CA LEU A 257 22.80 -10.91 -21.12
C LEU A 257 22.43 -9.49 -20.72
N ASP A 258 22.54 -8.59 -21.67
CA ASP A 258 22.10 -7.21 -21.51
C ASP A 258 21.15 -6.83 -22.64
N GLY A 259 20.18 -5.98 -22.34
CA GLY A 259 19.17 -5.61 -23.31
C GLY A 259 18.34 -4.42 -22.86
N TYR A 260 17.58 -3.90 -23.79
CA TYR A 260 16.66 -2.80 -23.51
C TYR A 260 15.42 -3.30 -22.78
N THR A 261 15.09 -2.66 -21.66
CA THR A 261 13.86 -2.95 -20.92
C THR A 261 12.72 -2.09 -21.41
N GLN A 262 11.54 -2.70 -21.52
CA GLN A 262 10.30 -2.04 -21.92
C GLN A 262 9.15 -2.51 -21.02
N VAL A 263 8.34 -1.58 -20.57
CA VAL A 263 7.08 -1.88 -19.86
C VAL A 263 5.97 -2.05 -20.88
N LEU A 264 5.29 -3.20 -20.83
CA LEU A 264 4.11 -3.49 -21.63
C LEU A 264 2.90 -3.71 -20.74
N LYS A 265 1.71 -3.50 -21.28
CA LYS A 265 0.41 -3.71 -20.61
C LYS A 265 0.37 -3.15 -19.18
N PRO A 266 0.73 -1.85 -18.99
CA PRO A 266 0.70 -1.26 -17.67
C PRO A 266 -0.74 -1.23 -17.14
N GLY A 267 -0.92 -1.66 -15.89
CA GLY A 267 -2.16 -1.60 -15.15
C GLY A 267 -1.92 -1.08 -13.74
N ALA A 268 -2.97 -0.86 -12.95
CA ALA A 268 -2.84 -0.43 -11.56
C ALA A 268 -2.22 -1.51 -10.66
N GLY A 269 -2.46 -2.78 -10.95
CA GLY A 269 -2.00 -3.91 -10.14
C GLY A 269 -0.85 -4.72 -10.72
N SER A 270 -0.44 -4.47 -11.97
CA SER A 270 0.66 -5.20 -12.60
C SER A 270 1.10 -4.55 -13.90
N PHE A 271 2.27 -4.96 -14.38
CA PHE A 271 2.77 -4.69 -15.72
C PHE A 271 3.64 -5.85 -16.20
N ASP A 272 3.84 -5.95 -17.51
CA ASP A 272 4.81 -6.86 -18.10
C ASP A 272 6.12 -6.10 -18.34
N LEU A 273 7.24 -6.64 -17.88
CA LEU A 273 8.57 -6.15 -18.22
C LEU A 273 9.19 -7.06 -19.28
N VAL A 274 9.47 -6.49 -20.41
CA VAL A 274 10.22 -7.15 -21.50
C VAL A 274 11.65 -6.67 -21.47
N MET A 275 12.59 -7.60 -21.61
CA MET A 275 13.98 -7.30 -21.94
C MET A 275 14.27 -7.84 -23.33
N THR A 276 14.41 -6.92 -24.29
CA THR A 276 14.78 -7.26 -25.67
C THR A 276 16.28 -7.48 -25.72
N LEU A 277 16.68 -8.64 -26.19
CA LEU A 277 18.10 -8.97 -26.35
C LEU A 277 18.65 -8.31 -27.61
N PRO A 278 19.84 -7.68 -27.53
CA PRO A 278 20.46 -7.11 -28.70
C PRO A 278 20.79 -8.22 -29.71
N GLN A 279 20.41 -7.99 -30.95
CA GLN A 279 20.90 -8.83 -32.04
C GLN A 279 22.36 -8.46 -32.30
N GLY A 280 23.26 -9.38 -31.99
CA GLY A 280 24.70 -9.16 -32.14
C GLY A 280 25.40 -10.17 -33.01
N ARG A 281 26.53 -9.77 -33.55
CA ARG A 281 27.52 -10.67 -34.14
C ARG A 281 28.64 -10.92 -33.13
N ILE A 282 28.93 -12.17 -32.84
CA ILE A 282 30.22 -12.52 -32.26
C ILE A 282 31.04 -13.22 -33.34
N GLY A 283 32.07 -12.55 -33.86
CA GLY A 283 32.80 -12.97 -35.01
C GLY A 283 31.93 -12.99 -36.27
N ASP A 284 32.01 -14.06 -37.06
CA ASP A 284 31.20 -14.25 -38.28
C ASP A 284 29.82 -14.91 -38.04
N GLN A 285 29.50 -15.24 -36.79
CA GLN A 285 28.23 -15.88 -36.47
C GLN A 285 27.24 -14.86 -35.93
N PHE A 286 26.02 -14.88 -36.48
CA PHE A 286 24.87 -14.20 -35.86
C PHE A 286 24.46 -14.95 -34.60
N LEU A 287 24.51 -14.27 -33.47
CA LEU A 287 23.85 -14.76 -32.29
C LEU A 287 22.33 -14.66 -32.52
N ASN A 288 21.78 -15.78 -32.98
CA ASN A 288 20.33 -15.93 -32.97
C ASN A 288 19.88 -15.90 -31.48
N PRO A 289 19.00 -14.98 -31.05
CA PRO A 289 18.42 -15.01 -29.70
C PRO A 289 17.86 -16.39 -29.33
N GLN A 290 17.35 -17.14 -30.30
CA GLN A 290 16.88 -18.52 -30.12
C GLN A 290 17.97 -19.50 -29.71
N GLY A 291 19.22 -19.29 -30.16
CA GLY A 291 20.35 -20.16 -29.80
C GLY A 291 20.93 -19.87 -28.41
N ILE A 292 20.68 -18.68 -27.85
CA ILE A 292 21.17 -18.28 -26.53
C ILE A 292 20.09 -18.55 -25.45
N LEU A 293 18.81 -18.47 -25.80
CA LEU A 293 17.70 -18.71 -24.90
C LEU A 293 17.29 -20.18 -24.89
N THR A 294 18.24 -21.05 -24.56
CA THR A 294 17.99 -22.48 -24.37
C THR A 294 17.11 -22.70 -23.12
N GLU A 295 16.47 -23.87 -23.03
CA GLU A 295 15.74 -24.28 -21.82
C GLU A 295 16.60 -24.14 -20.57
N GLU A 296 17.89 -24.48 -20.64
CA GLU A 296 18.83 -24.33 -19.52
C GLU A 296 18.98 -22.88 -19.05
N LEU A 297 19.05 -21.90 -19.96
CA LEU A 297 19.11 -20.50 -19.60
C LEU A 297 17.78 -20.03 -18.98
N MET A 298 16.65 -20.47 -19.54
CA MET A 298 15.34 -20.17 -19.01
C MET A 298 15.16 -20.76 -17.62
N ASP A 299 15.63 -21.97 -17.37
CA ASP A 299 15.65 -22.58 -16.04
C ASP A 299 16.50 -21.80 -15.05
N ARG A 300 17.66 -21.30 -15.44
CA ARG A 300 18.52 -20.47 -14.61
C ARG A 300 17.89 -19.09 -14.31
N LEU A 301 17.13 -18.54 -15.22
CA LEU A 301 16.41 -17.28 -15.04
C LEU A 301 15.12 -17.46 -14.23
N SER A 302 14.40 -18.57 -14.44
CA SER A 302 13.03 -18.79 -13.92
C SER A 302 12.99 -19.53 -12.61
N ASN A 303 13.93 -20.40 -12.33
CA ASN A 303 13.82 -21.37 -11.24
C ASN A 303 15.01 -21.46 -10.32
N ASN A 304 14.70 -21.30 -9.22
CA ASN A 304 14.63 -22.07 -7.97
C ASN A 304 15.70 -23.13 -7.71
N ALA A 305 16.15 -23.87 -8.67
CA ALA A 305 17.08 -24.95 -8.41
C ALA A 305 18.52 -24.47 -8.42
N ALA A 306 18.81 -23.44 -9.13
CA ALA A 306 20.18 -22.99 -9.31
C ALA A 306 20.43 -21.55 -8.88
N GLY A 307 19.46 -20.77 -8.43
CA GLY A 307 19.65 -19.48 -7.75
C GLY A 307 20.67 -18.49 -8.30
N ASP A 308 21.40 -18.88 -9.35
CA ASP A 308 22.68 -18.34 -9.72
C ASP A 308 22.61 -16.92 -10.29
N LEU A 309 21.53 -16.55 -10.91
CA LEU A 309 21.39 -15.19 -11.43
C LEU A 309 20.61 -14.26 -10.51
N GLY A 310 19.71 -14.78 -9.67
CA GLY A 310 19.02 -14.02 -8.64
C GLY A 310 18.38 -12.72 -9.14
N TRP A 311 17.98 -12.67 -10.41
CA TRP A 311 17.48 -11.46 -11.03
C TRP A 311 16.20 -10.98 -10.36
N VAL A 312 16.18 -9.70 -10.05
CA VAL A 312 15.01 -9.01 -9.55
C VAL A 312 14.66 -7.84 -10.46
N VAL A 313 13.38 -7.60 -10.61
CA VAL A 313 12.88 -6.38 -11.26
C VAL A 313 12.67 -5.34 -10.18
N VAL A 314 13.35 -4.21 -10.32
CA VAL A 314 13.12 -3.02 -9.49
C VAL A 314 12.27 -2.05 -10.31
N TRP A 315 11.27 -1.47 -9.68
CA TRP A 315 10.34 -0.59 -10.37
C TRP A 315 9.92 0.61 -9.49
N MET A 316 9.53 1.66 -10.15
CA MET A 316 8.85 2.82 -9.60
C MET A 316 7.65 3.15 -10.48
N GLY A 317 6.52 3.42 -9.87
CA GLY A 317 5.32 3.88 -10.54
C GLY A 317 4.93 5.27 -10.05
N VAL A 318 4.51 6.12 -10.98
CA VAL A 318 4.04 7.49 -10.72
C VAL A 318 2.61 7.58 -11.22
N GLU A 319 1.66 7.63 -10.30
CA GLU A 319 0.24 7.81 -10.61
C GLU A 319 -0.01 9.30 -10.85
N GLY A 320 -0.51 9.64 -12.04
CA GLY A 320 -0.88 11.02 -12.36
C GLY A 320 -2.10 11.49 -11.55
N SER A 321 -2.12 12.74 -11.20
CA SER A 321 -3.27 13.41 -10.59
C SER A 321 -4.44 13.53 -11.57
#